data_fa2473f4cd1c297d71b8db866d28f57c
#
_entry.id   fa2473f4cd1c297d71b8db866d28f57c
#
_cell.length_a   1.000
_cell.length_b   1.000
_cell.length_c   1.000
_cell.angle_alpha   90.00
_cell.angle_beta   90.00
_cell.angle_gamma   90.00
#
_symmetry.space_group_name_H-M   'P 1'
#
loop_
_entity.id
_entity.type
_entity.pdbx_description
1 polymer ?
#
loop_
_entity_poly.entity_id
_entity_poly.type
_entity_poly.pdbx_seq_one_letter_code
_entity_poly.pdbx_strand_id
1 'polypeptide(L)'
;MTYFHFTVDTDKCIKCQRCIKVCSSACLIQDTNGYPMMKPEADGIAGWHGCYRCQHCLAVCPQGAVSIMGRKPENSISPADAATPHQLEALMRNRRACRRFLDKEVPRQEIDEMLTLLENVPTGSNFQTLNFNVVYHKKEMDKLRKLVRDEAFRLAEKGIYPGIFSKEDFELQAELEHHRNPGDMFFVNAPHILIIHSLKGKGQWK
;
A
#
# COMPACT_ATOMS: atom_id res chain seq x y z
N MET A 1 -24.93 -8.36 -8.08
CA MET A 1 -24.62 -7.06 -7.40
C MET A 1 -24.01 -7.41 -6.06
N THR A 2 -22.84 -6.89 -5.74
CA THR A 2 -22.14 -7.17 -4.49
C THR A 2 -22.53 -6.07 -3.50
N TYR A 3 -23.46 -6.34 -2.62
CA TYR A 3 -23.83 -5.40 -1.56
C TYR A 3 -22.65 -5.20 -0.60
N PHE A 4 -22.49 -3.99 -0.04
CA PHE A 4 -21.40 -3.69 0.89
C PHE A 4 -21.70 -4.20 2.31
N HIS A 5 -22.89 -4.71 2.57
CA HIS A 5 -23.28 -5.27 3.87
C HIS A 5 -22.89 -4.33 5.04
N PHE A 6 -23.29 -3.05 4.93
CA PHE A 6 -23.14 -2.12 6.04
C PHE A 6 -24.14 -2.50 7.15
N THR A 7 -23.63 -2.76 8.33
CA THR A 7 -24.45 -3.15 9.49
C THR A 7 -24.06 -2.36 10.72
N VAL A 8 -25.02 -2.20 11.62
CA VAL A 8 -24.86 -1.50 12.90
C VAL A 8 -25.36 -2.39 14.02
N ASP A 9 -24.52 -2.61 15.02
CA ASP A 9 -24.90 -3.19 16.30
C ASP A 9 -25.64 -2.12 17.11
N THR A 10 -26.96 -2.25 17.21
CA THR A 10 -27.84 -1.27 17.87
C THR A 10 -27.64 -1.18 19.37
N ASP A 11 -27.15 -2.26 20.00
CA ASP A 11 -26.89 -2.30 21.45
C ASP A 11 -25.62 -1.51 21.81
N LYS A 12 -24.65 -1.45 20.88
CA LYS A 12 -23.42 -0.66 21.04
C LYS A 12 -23.54 0.76 20.52
N CYS A 13 -24.42 1.01 19.55
CA CYS A 13 -24.49 2.28 18.86
C CYS A 13 -25.09 3.41 19.73
N ILE A 14 -24.27 4.40 20.06
CA ILE A 14 -24.68 5.59 20.81
C ILE A 14 -25.24 6.73 19.92
N LYS A 15 -25.51 6.47 18.65
CA LYS A 15 -26.08 7.42 17.68
C LYS A 15 -25.30 8.73 17.54
N CYS A 16 -23.99 8.71 17.75
CA CYS A 16 -23.11 9.88 17.68
C CYS A 16 -22.88 10.44 16.28
N GLN A 17 -23.31 9.73 15.24
CA GLN A 17 -23.25 10.11 13.81
C GLN A 17 -21.84 10.35 13.24
N ARG A 18 -20.79 9.97 13.95
CA ARG A 18 -19.40 10.13 13.45
C ARG A 18 -19.18 9.40 12.12
N CYS A 19 -19.73 8.18 11.98
CA CYS A 19 -19.64 7.39 10.75
C CYS A 19 -20.32 8.07 9.56
N ILE A 20 -21.44 8.77 9.77
CA ILE A 20 -22.15 9.56 8.76
C ILE A 20 -21.30 10.76 8.35
N LYS A 21 -20.80 11.53 9.35
CA LYS A 21 -20.04 12.76 9.11
C LYS A 21 -18.70 12.53 8.42
N VAL A 22 -18.04 11.39 8.66
CA VAL A 22 -16.75 11.05 8.05
C VAL A 22 -16.90 10.51 6.62
N CYS A 23 -18.10 10.15 6.21
CA CYS A 23 -18.35 9.55 4.90
C CYS A 23 -18.23 10.62 3.79
N SER A 24 -17.08 10.67 3.13
CA SER A 24 -16.77 11.66 2.08
C SER A 24 -17.68 11.59 0.85
N SER A 25 -18.26 10.42 0.57
CA SER A 25 -19.24 10.25 -0.53
C SER A 25 -20.69 10.35 -0.06
N ALA A 26 -20.92 10.71 1.21
CA ALA A 26 -22.26 10.87 1.78
C ALA A 26 -23.19 9.66 1.56
N CYS A 27 -22.64 8.45 1.53
CA CYS A 27 -23.41 7.20 1.35
C CYS A 27 -24.19 6.79 2.58
N LEU A 28 -23.87 7.37 3.75
CA LEU A 28 -24.52 7.02 5.01
C LEU A 28 -25.49 8.12 5.42
N ILE A 29 -26.66 7.71 5.90
CA ILE A 29 -27.72 8.57 6.42
C ILE A 29 -28.20 8.03 7.76
N GLN A 30 -29.05 8.79 8.45
CA GLN A 30 -29.81 8.33 9.61
C GLN A 30 -31.09 7.63 9.18
N ASP A 31 -31.42 6.52 9.82
CA ASP A 31 -32.75 5.92 9.73
C ASP A 31 -33.77 6.66 10.64
N THR A 32 -35.00 6.23 10.63
CA THR A 32 -36.09 6.80 11.45
C THR A 32 -35.88 6.68 12.97
N ASN A 33 -35.02 5.74 13.38
CA ASN A 33 -34.69 5.49 14.80
C ASN A 33 -33.37 6.18 15.21
N GLY A 34 -32.73 6.92 14.30
CA GLY A 34 -31.48 7.64 14.56
C GLY A 34 -30.21 6.82 14.37
N TYR A 35 -30.30 5.59 13.88
CA TYR A 35 -29.14 4.76 13.59
C TYR A 35 -28.56 5.06 12.19
N PRO A 36 -27.24 4.92 12.02
CA PRO A 36 -26.66 5.06 10.68
C PRO A 36 -27.05 3.88 9.78
N MET A 37 -27.40 4.19 8.53
CA MET A 37 -27.68 3.20 7.51
C MET A 37 -27.05 3.61 6.17
N MET A 38 -26.77 2.65 5.32
CA MET A 38 -26.36 2.94 3.94
C MET A 38 -27.58 3.33 3.10
N LYS A 39 -27.43 4.37 2.29
CA LYS A 39 -28.45 4.73 1.30
C LYS A 39 -28.65 3.56 0.35
N PRO A 40 -29.91 3.14 0.09
CA PRO A 40 -30.19 2.03 -0.83
C PRO A 40 -29.59 2.22 -2.21
N GLU A 41 -29.62 3.46 -2.73
CA GLU A 41 -29.08 3.83 -4.03
C GLU A 41 -27.53 3.82 -4.09
N ALA A 42 -26.85 3.81 -2.95
CA ALA A 42 -25.39 3.78 -2.87
C ALA A 42 -24.85 2.37 -2.59
N ASP A 43 -25.68 1.45 -2.14
CA ASP A 43 -25.25 0.09 -1.78
C ASP A 43 -24.91 -0.70 -3.06
N GLY A 44 -23.75 -1.33 -3.05
CA GLY A 44 -23.23 -2.05 -4.22
C GLY A 44 -22.58 -1.18 -5.30
N ILE A 45 -22.67 0.16 -5.20
CA ILE A 45 -22.03 1.09 -6.14
C ILE A 45 -20.70 1.57 -5.57
N ALA A 46 -19.59 1.23 -6.23
CA ALA A 46 -18.25 1.63 -5.80
C ALA A 46 -17.79 2.93 -6.48
N GLY A 47 -16.99 3.72 -5.76
CA GLY A 47 -16.33 4.91 -6.30
C GLY A 47 -17.17 6.18 -6.23
N TRP A 48 -17.05 7.04 -7.24
CA TRP A 48 -17.58 8.42 -7.25
C TRP A 48 -19.11 8.55 -7.05
N HIS A 49 -19.87 7.56 -7.46
CA HIS A 49 -21.32 7.55 -7.37
C HIS A 49 -21.84 6.73 -6.19
N GLY A 50 -20.93 6.24 -5.34
CA GLY A 50 -21.29 5.36 -4.24
C GLY A 50 -20.20 5.28 -3.17
N CYS A 51 -20.03 4.12 -2.57
CA CYS A 51 -19.09 3.90 -1.48
C CYS A 51 -17.66 3.73 -2.00
N TYR A 52 -16.71 4.53 -1.48
CA TYR A 52 -15.27 4.34 -1.77
C TYR A 52 -14.65 3.10 -1.12
N ARG A 53 -15.41 2.34 -0.35
CA ARG A 53 -14.91 1.14 0.37
C ARG A 53 -13.73 1.44 1.31
N CYS A 54 -13.62 2.68 1.75
CA CYS A 54 -12.48 3.19 2.54
C CYS A 54 -12.52 2.83 4.03
N GLN A 55 -13.64 2.25 4.50
CA GLN A 55 -13.84 1.79 5.88
C GLN A 55 -13.70 2.88 6.97
N HIS A 56 -13.68 4.17 6.63
CA HIS A 56 -13.64 5.26 7.62
C HIS A 56 -14.79 5.17 8.62
N CYS A 57 -15.98 4.75 8.17
CA CYS A 57 -17.16 4.58 9.04
C CYS A 57 -16.93 3.53 10.15
N LEU A 58 -16.22 2.45 9.83
CA LEU A 58 -15.82 1.43 10.81
C LEU A 58 -14.74 1.98 11.75
N ALA A 59 -13.68 2.56 11.18
CA ALA A 59 -12.52 3.04 11.92
C ALA A 59 -12.86 4.18 12.91
N VAL A 60 -13.81 5.06 12.58
CA VAL A 60 -14.18 6.21 13.44
C VAL A 60 -15.13 5.87 14.58
N CYS A 61 -15.72 4.65 14.56
CA CYS A 61 -16.75 4.29 15.53
C CYS A 61 -16.16 4.03 16.93
N PRO A 62 -16.42 4.90 17.94
CA PRO A 62 -15.80 4.77 19.25
C PRO A 62 -16.31 3.56 20.04
N GLN A 63 -17.49 3.01 19.67
CA GLN A 63 -18.12 1.88 20.33
C GLN A 63 -17.93 0.56 19.54
N GLY A 64 -17.23 0.59 18.41
CA GLY A 64 -17.11 -0.59 17.56
C GLY A 64 -18.48 -1.15 17.14
N ALA A 65 -19.44 -0.29 16.82
CA ALA A 65 -20.79 -0.70 16.46
C ALA A 65 -21.01 -0.91 14.97
N VAL A 66 -20.04 -0.51 14.11
CA VAL A 66 -20.20 -0.53 12.66
C VAL A 66 -19.40 -1.66 12.04
N SER A 67 -20.01 -2.40 11.11
CA SER A 67 -19.34 -3.39 10.25
C SER A 67 -19.67 -3.10 8.80
N ILE A 68 -18.73 -3.38 7.90
CA ILE A 68 -18.89 -3.16 6.44
C ILE A 68 -18.00 -4.11 5.64
N MET A 69 -18.54 -4.66 4.55
CA MET A 69 -17.80 -5.56 3.63
C MET A 69 -17.14 -6.76 4.33
N GLY A 70 -17.81 -7.32 5.32
CA GLY A 70 -17.27 -8.42 6.15
C GLY A 70 -16.18 -8.02 7.14
N ARG A 71 -15.77 -6.76 7.15
CA ARG A 71 -14.84 -6.23 8.17
C ARG A 71 -15.62 -5.85 9.43
N LYS A 72 -15.11 -6.29 10.56
CA LYS A 72 -15.74 -6.13 11.86
C LYS A 72 -14.80 -5.44 12.85
N PRO A 73 -15.34 -4.69 13.83
CA PRO A 73 -14.53 -3.98 14.82
C PRO A 73 -13.58 -4.89 15.59
N GLU A 74 -14.02 -6.08 15.96
CA GLU A 74 -13.23 -7.07 16.71
C GLU A 74 -12.00 -7.59 15.94
N ASN A 75 -11.98 -7.44 14.62
CA ASN A 75 -10.87 -7.80 13.74
C ASN A 75 -10.03 -6.57 13.34
N SER A 76 -10.25 -5.43 13.98
CA SER A 76 -9.56 -4.18 13.70
C SER A 76 -8.69 -3.78 14.89
N ILE A 77 -7.55 -3.14 14.61
CA ILE A 77 -6.73 -2.56 15.68
C ILE A 77 -7.51 -1.42 16.35
N SER A 78 -7.51 -1.41 17.67
CA SER A 78 -8.15 -0.33 18.41
C SER A 78 -7.51 1.03 18.12
N PRO A 79 -8.29 2.10 17.95
CA PRO A 79 -7.73 3.45 17.86
C PRO A 79 -6.84 3.83 19.07
N ALA A 80 -7.05 3.18 20.22
CA ALA A 80 -6.21 3.37 21.43
C ALA A 80 -4.79 2.84 21.25
N ASP A 81 -4.58 1.87 20.33
CA ASP A 81 -3.28 1.28 20.01
C ASP A 81 -2.55 2.04 18.90
N ALA A 82 -3.09 3.16 18.44
CA ALA A 82 -2.46 4.00 17.45
C ALA A 82 -1.14 4.57 17.96
N ALA A 83 -0.17 4.73 17.07
CA ALA A 83 1.10 5.35 17.39
C ALA A 83 0.91 6.76 17.95
N THR A 84 1.61 7.07 19.04
CA THR A 84 1.64 8.43 19.58
C THR A 84 2.32 9.40 18.61
N PRO A 85 2.04 10.71 18.68
CA PRO A 85 2.73 11.70 17.86
C PRO A 85 4.26 11.60 17.94
N HIS A 86 4.79 11.34 19.14
CA HIS A 86 6.23 11.19 19.38
C HIS A 86 6.81 9.93 18.66
N GLN A 87 6.09 8.80 18.71
CA GLN A 87 6.51 7.57 18.02
C GLN A 87 6.51 7.77 16.49
N LEU A 88 5.48 8.42 15.95
CA LEU A 88 5.41 8.74 14.53
C LEU A 88 6.53 9.71 14.12
N GLU A 89 6.77 10.77 14.89
CA GLU A 89 7.86 11.73 14.67
C GLU A 89 9.22 11.01 14.67
N ALA A 90 9.47 10.17 15.66
CA ALA A 90 10.71 9.41 15.78
C ALA A 90 10.93 8.49 14.55
N LEU A 91 9.89 7.79 14.11
CA LEU A 91 9.93 6.97 12.90
C LEU A 91 10.29 7.80 11.66
N MET A 92 9.62 8.93 11.45
CA MET A 92 9.84 9.79 10.29
C MET A 92 11.24 10.41 10.30
N ARG A 93 11.72 10.91 11.45
CA ARG A 93 13.02 11.55 11.58
C ARG A 93 14.20 10.57 11.47
N ASN A 94 14.00 9.32 11.92
CA ASN A 94 15.07 8.32 11.92
C ASN A 94 15.12 7.49 10.63
N ARG A 95 14.06 7.54 9.79
CA ARG A 95 14.03 6.80 8.54
C ARG A 95 15.16 7.25 7.59
N ARG A 96 15.93 6.28 7.11
CA ARG A 96 16.99 6.49 6.11
C ARG A 96 16.85 5.44 5.01
N ALA A 97 17.32 5.76 3.81
CA ALA A 97 17.45 4.77 2.75
C ALA A 97 18.59 3.79 3.10
N CYS A 98 18.24 2.54 3.32
CA CYS A 98 19.21 1.47 3.53
C CYS A 98 19.79 1.06 2.16
N ARG A 99 21.13 1.00 2.07
CA ARG A 99 21.85 0.56 0.86
C ARG A 99 22.97 -0.44 1.21
N ARG A 100 22.87 -1.04 2.37
CA ARG A 100 23.74 -2.14 2.83
C ARG A 100 22.86 -3.23 3.39
N PHE A 101 22.80 -4.32 2.69
CA PHE A 101 21.98 -5.47 3.04
C PHE A 101 22.88 -6.60 3.53
N LEU A 102 22.33 -7.43 4.41
CA LEU A 102 22.93 -8.70 4.76
C LEU A 102 22.78 -9.66 3.59
N ASP A 103 23.78 -10.52 3.37
CA ASP A 103 23.68 -11.61 2.39
C ASP A 103 22.83 -12.77 2.94
N LYS A 104 21.55 -12.45 3.22
CA LYS A 104 20.61 -13.37 3.86
C LYS A 104 19.20 -13.11 3.35
N GLU A 105 18.47 -14.18 3.04
CA GLU A 105 17.04 -14.10 2.76
C GLU A 105 16.24 -13.75 4.03
N VAL A 106 15.24 -12.90 3.88
CA VAL A 106 14.19 -12.70 4.87
C VAL A 106 13.22 -13.88 4.76
N PRO A 107 12.78 -14.49 5.85
CA PRO A 107 11.78 -15.54 5.81
C PRO A 107 10.53 -15.09 5.04
N ARG A 108 10.01 -15.95 4.18
CA ARG A 108 8.83 -15.64 3.37
C ARG A 108 7.66 -15.15 4.20
N GLN A 109 7.45 -15.77 5.37
CA GLN A 109 6.37 -15.39 6.29
C GLN A 109 6.48 -13.91 6.71
N GLU A 110 7.68 -13.42 7.04
CA GLU A 110 7.88 -12.01 7.43
C GLU A 110 7.57 -11.05 6.27
N ILE A 111 7.92 -11.44 5.04
CA ILE A 111 7.58 -10.65 3.84
C ILE A 111 6.07 -10.64 3.62
N ASP A 112 5.40 -11.78 3.74
CA ASP A 112 3.97 -11.92 3.55
C ASP A 112 3.19 -11.12 4.64
N GLU A 113 3.66 -11.13 5.88
CA GLU A 113 3.13 -10.29 6.97
C GLU A 113 3.26 -8.79 6.67
N MET A 114 4.42 -8.35 6.17
CA MET A 114 4.58 -6.94 5.73
C MET A 114 3.65 -6.58 4.57
N LEU A 115 3.42 -7.51 3.63
CA LEU A 115 2.52 -7.28 2.50
C LEU A 115 1.06 -7.12 2.95
N THR A 116 0.62 -7.80 4.01
CA THR A 116 -0.74 -7.63 4.54
C THR A 116 -1.01 -6.20 5.03
N LEU A 117 0.01 -5.48 5.50
CA LEU A 117 -0.13 -4.09 5.90
C LEU A 117 -0.50 -3.17 4.73
N LEU A 118 -0.15 -3.57 3.50
CA LEU A 118 -0.44 -2.80 2.28
C LEU A 118 -1.93 -2.77 1.93
N GLU A 119 -2.75 -3.65 2.51
CA GLU A 119 -4.21 -3.60 2.36
C GLU A 119 -4.80 -2.26 2.83
N ASN A 120 -4.12 -1.57 3.75
CA ASN A 120 -4.56 -0.30 4.33
C ASN A 120 -3.93 0.94 3.66
N VAL A 121 -3.08 0.74 2.62
CA VAL A 121 -2.45 1.86 1.92
C VAL A 121 -3.51 2.63 1.11
N PRO A 122 -3.62 3.95 1.28
CA PRO A 122 -4.54 4.76 0.52
C PRO A 122 -4.16 4.78 -0.97
N THR A 123 -5.15 4.63 -1.82
CA THR A 123 -5.01 4.75 -3.27
C THR A 123 -5.99 5.80 -3.80
N GLY A 124 -5.76 6.34 -5.00
CA GLY A 124 -6.67 7.29 -5.63
C GLY A 124 -8.10 6.73 -5.66
N SER A 125 -9.06 7.47 -5.09
CA SER A 125 -10.47 7.04 -4.91
C SER A 125 -10.63 5.66 -4.29
N ASN A 126 -9.63 5.18 -3.58
CA ASN A 126 -9.58 3.84 -2.98
C ASN A 126 -9.84 2.70 -4.00
N PHE A 127 -9.37 2.84 -5.23
CA PHE A 127 -9.56 1.83 -6.27
C PHE A 127 -8.81 0.52 -6.02
N GLN A 128 -7.77 0.55 -5.17
CA GLN A 128 -6.98 -0.63 -4.79
C GLN A 128 -6.48 -1.42 -6.02
N THR A 129 -5.95 -0.70 -7.02
CA THR A 129 -5.52 -1.26 -8.32
C THR A 129 -4.03 -1.60 -8.37
N LEU A 130 -3.34 -1.47 -7.25
CA LEU A 130 -1.92 -1.80 -7.17
C LEU A 130 -1.73 -3.32 -7.10
N ASN A 131 -0.76 -3.82 -7.82
CA ASN A 131 -0.30 -5.19 -7.77
C ASN A 131 1.15 -5.20 -7.28
N PHE A 132 1.51 -6.24 -6.54
CA PHE A 132 2.81 -6.39 -5.94
C PHE A 132 3.42 -7.72 -6.37
N ASN A 133 4.57 -7.67 -7.05
CA ASN A 133 5.36 -8.84 -7.38
C ASN A 133 6.60 -8.86 -6.52
N VAL A 134 6.86 -9.97 -5.85
CA VAL A 134 8.02 -10.13 -4.96
C VAL A 134 8.97 -11.18 -5.52
N VAL A 135 10.23 -10.85 -5.60
CA VAL A 135 11.29 -11.85 -5.82
C VAL A 135 11.74 -12.33 -4.44
N TYR A 136 11.27 -13.52 -4.05
CA TYR A 136 11.48 -14.08 -2.71
C TYR A 136 12.86 -14.71 -2.51
N HIS A 137 13.42 -15.32 -3.56
CA HIS A 137 14.64 -16.10 -3.42
C HIS A 137 15.84 -15.34 -3.95
N LYS A 138 16.92 -15.33 -3.17
CA LYS A 138 18.19 -14.71 -3.55
C LYS A 138 18.69 -15.22 -4.89
N LYS A 139 18.56 -16.52 -5.18
CA LYS A 139 18.95 -17.13 -6.46
C LYS A 139 18.21 -16.49 -7.65
N GLU A 140 16.94 -16.17 -7.51
CA GLU A 140 16.17 -15.48 -8.55
C GLU A 140 16.55 -14.00 -8.62
N MET A 141 16.86 -13.40 -7.49
CA MET A 141 17.38 -12.03 -7.45
C MET A 141 18.74 -11.92 -8.15
N ASP A 142 19.63 -12.90 -7.97
CA ASP A 142 20.94 -12.95 -8.65
C ASP A 142 20.80 -13.06 -10.17
N LYS A 143 19.84 -13.86 -10.66
CA LYS A 143 19.50 -13.92 -12.09
C LYS A 143 18.97 -12.59 -12.60
N LEU A 144 18.07 -11.95 -11.85
CA LEU A 144 17.52 -10.64 -12.21
C LEU A 144 18.60 -9.57 -12.30
N ARG A 145 19.53 -9.52 -11.33
CA ARG A 145 20.67 -8.60 -11.34
C ARG A 145 21.48 -8.76 -12.61
N LYS A 146 21.84 -10.00 -12.91
CA LYS A 146 22.64 -10.29 -14.10
C LYS A 146 21.94 -9.85 -15.37
N LEU A 147 20.65 -10.19 -15.54
CA LEU A 147 19.87 -9.82 -16.71
C LEU A 147 19.75 -8.29 -16.87
N VAL A 148 19.43 -7.58 -15.78
CA VAL A 148 19.30 -6.12 -15.83
C VAL A 148 20.63 -5.45 -16.12
N ARG A 149 21.71 -5.93 -15.52
CA ARG A 149 23.04 -5.42 -15.74
C ARG A 149 23.48 -5.62 -17.19
N ASP A 150 23.41 -6.85 -17.67
CA ASP A 150 23.84 -7.19 -19.04
C ASP A 150 23.06 -6.38 -20.08
N GLU A 151 21.76 -6.21 -19.90
CA GLU A 151 20.92 -5.43 -20.80
C GLU A 151 21.22 -3.92 -20.71
N ALA A 152 21.45 -3.39 -19.51
CA ALA A 152 21.78 -1.98 -19.34
C ALA A 152 23.11 -1.62 -20.04
N PHE A 153 24.15 -2.46 -19.91
CA PHE A 153 25.42 -2.25 -20.60
C PHE A 153 25.27 -2.40 -22.10
N ARG A 154 24.50 -3.39 -22.57
CA ARG A 154 24.20 -3.57 -24.02
C ARG A 154 23.49 -2.35 -24.64
N LEU A 155 22.59 -1.72 -23.86
CA LEU A 155 21.92 -0.49 -24.29
C LEU A 155 22.86 0.72 -24.27
N ALA A 156 23.71 0.81 -23.25
CA ALA A 156 24.69 1.89 -23.12
C ALA A 156 25.69 1.92 -24.32
N GLU A 157 26.08 0.76 -24.84
CA GLU A 157 26.87 0.65 -26.09
C GLU A 157 26.18 1.31 -27.28
N LYS A 158 24.85 1.39 -27.27
CA LYS A 158 24.02 2.05 -28.30
C LYS A 158 23.68 3.50 -27.96
N GLY A 159 24.25 4.05 -26.87
CA GLY A 159 23.95 5.39 -26.37
C GLY A 159 22.58 5.52 -25.69
N ILE A 160 21.97 4.39 -25.28
CA ILE A 160 20.69 4.37 -24.58
C ILE A 160 20.96 4.05 -23.10
N TYR A 161 20.65 4.98 -22.22
CA TYR A 161 20.88 4.84 -20.79
C TYR A 161 19.57 4.60 -20.04
N PRO A 162 19.55 3.68 -19.02
CA PRO A 162 18.32 3.34 -18.33
C PRO A 162 17.83 4.45 -17.40
N GLY A 163 16.53 4.68 -17.41
CA GLY A 163 15.86 5.58 -16.49
C GLY A 163 16.26 7.04 -16.64
N ILE A 164 16.77 7.61 -15.54
CA ILE A 164 17.16 9.02 -15.42
C ILE A 164 18.68 9.23 -15.60
N PHE A 165 19.44 8.20 -15.88
CA PHE A 165 20.90 8.32 -16.00
C PHE A 165 21.27 9.08 -17.27
N SER A 166 22.16 10.08 -17.14
CA SER A 166 22.98 10.57 -18.24
C SER A 166 24.08 9.55 -18.54
N LYS A 167 24.82 9.77 -19.61
CA LYS A 167 26.01 8.96 -19.92
C LYS A 167 27.01 9.02 -18.78
N GLU A 168 27.32 10.21 -18.33
CA GLU A 168 28.29 10.50 -17.27
C GLU A 168 27.87 9.86 -15.94
N ASP A 169 26.57 9.95 -15.61
CA ASP A 169 26.03 9.31 -14.40
C ASP A 169 26.14 7.79 -14.46
N PHE A 170 25.86 7.19 -15.63
CA PHE A 170 25.95 5.76 -15.82
C PHE A 170 27.40 5.26 -15.69
N GLU A 171 28.34 5.94 -16.34
CA GLU A 171 29.77 5.61 -16.27
C GLU A 171 30.31 5.74 -14.84
N LEU A 172 29.93 6.81 -14.12
CA LEU A 172 30.29 7.01 -12.72
C LEU A 172 29.71 5.91 -11.82
N GLN A 173 28.44 5.53 -12.02
CA GLN A 173 27.84 4.46 -11.23
C GLN A 173 28.48 3.09 -11.53
N ALA A 174 28.83 2.82 -12.77
CA ALA A 174 29.54 1.60 -13.15
C ALA A 174 30.94 1.51 -12.51
N GLU A 175 31.65 2.63 -12.40
CA GLU A 175 32.92 2.70 -11.68
C GLU A 175 32.74 2.51 -10.17
N LEU A 176 31.75 3.18 -9.56
CA LEU A 176 31.45 3.07 -8.14
C LEU A 176 30.95 1.67 -7.74
N GLU A 177 30.27 0.96 -8.63
CA GLU A 177 29.86 -0.43 -8.44
C GLU A 177 31.03 -1.31 -8.05
N HIS A 178 32.16 -1.15 -8.74
CA HIS A 178 33.35 -1.97 -8.52
C HIS A 178 33.88 -1.87 -7.06
N HIS A 179 33.70 -0.72 -6.44
CA HIS A 179 34.20 -0.44 -5.10
C HIS A 179 33.18 -0.65 -3.97
N ARG A 180 31.88 -0.45 -4.26
CA ARG A 180 30.82 -0.42 -3.23
C ARG A 180 29.95 -1.67 -3.21
N ASN A 181 29.52 -2.13 -4.37
CA ASN A 181 28.59 -3.25 -4.54
C ASN A 181 29.00 -4.05 -5.78
N PRO A 182 30.08 -4.86 -5.71
CA PRO A 182 30.57 -5.60 -6.87
C PRO A 182 29.47 -6.38 -7.60
N GLY A 183 29.23 -6.04 -8.86
CA GLY A 183 28.24 -6.69 -9.72
C GLY A 183 26.81 -6.20 -9.59
N ASP A 184 26.51 -5.12 -8.80
CA ASP A 184 25.14 -4.65 -8.62
C ASP A 184 25.01 -3.14 -8.39
N MET A 185 25.03 -2.37 -9.47
CA MET A 185 24.79 -0.92 -9.41
C MET A 185 23.31 -0.56 -9.28
N PHE A 186 22.38 -1.47 -9.58
CA PHE A 186 20.95 -1.18 -9.62
C PHE A 186 20.24 -1.53 -8.31
N PHE A 187 20.53 -2.68 -7.71
CA PHE A 187 19.81 -3.21 -6.56
C PHE A 187 20.62 -3.22 -5.26
N VAL A 188 21.89 -2.81 -5.33
CA VAL A 188 22.80 -2.62 -4.16
C VAL A 188 22.90 -3.89 -3.31
N ASN A 189 22.92 -5.05 -3.95
CA ASN A 189 22.93 -6.38 -3.34
C ASN A 189 21.72 -6.70 -2.44
N ALA A 190 20.57 -6.04 -2.67
CA ALA A 190 19.34 -6.34 -1.92
C ALA A 190 18.92 -7.80 -2.14
N PRO A 191 18.62 -8.59 -1.10
CA PRO A 191 18.26 -10.01 -1.22
C PRO A 191 16.89 -10.23 -1.87
N HIS A 192 16.03 -9.22 -1.84
CA HIS A 192 14.67 -9.25 -2.35
C HIS A 192 14.33 -7.95 -3.08
N ILE A 193 13.33 -7.99 -3.96
CA ILE A 193 12.73 -6.81 -4.56
C ILE A 193 11.21 -6.92 -4.55
N LEU A 194 10.56 -5.80 -4.26
CA LEU A 194 9.13 -5.61 -4.41
C LEU A 194 8.87 -4.69 -5.60
N ILE A 195 8.22 -5.22 -6.63
CA ILE A 195 7.84 -4.49 -7.84
C ILE A 195 6.37 -4.10 -7.73
N ILE A 196 6.11 -2.80 -7.70
CA ILE A 196 4.75 -2.25 -7.59
C ILE A 196 4.31 -1.80 -8.98
N HIS A 197 3.15 -2.25 -9.41
CA HIS A 197 2.60 -1.87 -10.70
C HIS A 197 1.08 -1.78 -10.68
N SER A 198 0.50 -1.09 -11.66
CA SER A 198 -0.95 -1.05 -11.90
C SER A 198 -1.26 -1.29 -13.36
N LEU A 199 -2.48 -1.75 -13.65
CA LEU A 199 -2.93 -1.89 -15.03
C LEU A 199 -3.08 -0.50 -15.66
N LYS A 200 -2.56 -0.35 -16.88
CA LYS A 200 -2.66 0.89 -17.66
C LYS A 200 -4.14 1.24 -17.91
N GLY A 201 -4.54 2.46 -17.57
CA GLY A 201 -5.87 3.02 -17.91
C GLY A 201 -6.98 2.83 -16.89
N LYS A 202 -6.76 2.13 -15.76
CA LYS A 202 -7.76 2.06 -14.68
C LYS A 202 -7.26 2.83 -13.45
N GLY A 203 -7.80 4.04 -13.24
CA GLY A 203 -7.54 4.83 -12.03
C GLY A 203 -6.20 5.57 -12.00
N GLN A 204 -5.51 5.71 -13.12
CA GLN A 204 -4.34 6.58 -13.21
C GLN A 204 -4.79 8.00 -13.56
N TRP A 205 -4.49 8.95 -12.68
CA TRP A 205 -4.44 10.36 -13.06
C TRP A 205 -3.24 10.54 -14.00
N LYS A 206 -3.52 11.12 -15.17
CA LYS A 206 -2.46 11.55 -16.08
C LYS A 206 -1.78 12.79 -15.53
#